data_6f916ccb9fa3d8e30364a0e61fc0130b
#
_entry.id   6f916ccb9fa3d8e30364a0e61fc0130b
#
_cell.length_a   1.000
_cell.length_b   1.000
_cell.length_c   1.000
_cell.angle_alpha   90.00
_cell.angle_beta   90.00
_cell.angle_gamma   90.00
#
_symmetry.space_group_name_H-M   'P 1'
#
loop_
_entity.id
_entity.type
_entity.pdbx_description
1 polymer ?
#
loop_
_entity_poly.entity_id
_entity_poly.type
_entity_poly.pdbx_seq_one_letter_code
_entity_poly.pdbx_strand_id
1 'polypeptide(L)'
;MRKRIRPLIPITQRFTLLCFILLLFHSCDQSTQSPIAEINNEVITLNSYINKYKDFLQQTSLQDNLANRYTLLHSLIDEVLIIDYMYRTYSEHNSIYNRQKQRIYDQLLLNEYYDFTIEPQMEASDQELRTLFVWSKTTLHVRHLFAKDFSGIRHIQDNLENGKTWEDCAAMSFKDSLLKSNGGDLGWIRMGDMDPAFESAAFQLEDMQISSPIKTQYGYSIIQVLEKVKDGFLTEQEFQLEKDWLQLMAAQYKKMPAIRDFTDMMVQEMEIDFNENDLNEFFSTIIANKESKNIYSNRPLLSFNNGHYWTAKQTYEKLDNLSSRQFKRIQDIDNLTNILKGLAVREKMLLQAEELRLSTSTSFTESLERQYHNYLVHQCLENLFDHNTQTYHDPDLKQSIYKTFRDGLAEHASISIDSSVVKNFILPLGEGS
;
A
#
# COMPACT_ATOMS: atom_id res chain seq x y z
N MET A 1 -78.39 -34.18 15.01
CA MET A 1 -77.20 -33.42 14.59
C MET A 1 -75.94 -34.07 15.20
N ARG A 2 -75.18 -34.80 14.42
CA ARG A 2 -73.94 -35.44 14.86
C ARG A 2 -72.76 -34.53 14.51
N LYS A 3 -72.05 -34.02 15.53
CA LYS A 3 -70.79 -33.29 15.36
C LYS A 3 -69.65 -34.28 15.09
N ARG A 4 -68.97 -34.16 13.92
CA ARG A 4 -67.73 -34.90 13.61
C ARG A 4 -66.56 -34.26 14.37
N ILE A 5 -65.95 -35.05 15.25
CA ILE A 5 -64.71 -34.73 15.93
C ILE A 5 -63.56 -35.09 14.95
N ARG A 6 -62.71 -34.13 14.61
CA ARG A 6 -61.44 -34.38 13.86
C ARG A 6 -60.38 -34.87 14.85
N PRO A 7 -59.62 -35.90 14.53
CA PRO A 7 -58.51 -36.31 15.40
C PRO A 7 -57.38 -35.32 15.41
N LEU A 8 -56.89 -34.95 16.59
CA LEU A 8 -55.65 -34.16 16.79
C LEU A 8 -54.45 -35.10 16.56
N ILE A 9 -53.59 -34.72 15.65
CA ILE A 9 -52.30 -35.36 15.40
C ILE A 9 -51.39 -35.04 16.61
N PRO A 10 -50.73 -36.00 17.24
CA PRO A 10 -49.92 -35.78 18.43
C PRO A 10 -48.68 -34.92 18.09
N ILE A 11 -48.39 -33.99 18.98
CA ILE A 11 -47.33 -32.97 18.90
C ILE A 11 -45.92 -33.58 18.68
N THR A 12 -45.71 -34.82 19.06
CA THR A 12 -44.45 -35.57 18.90
C THR A 12 -44.09 -35.87 17.46
N GLN A 13 -45.04 -36.01 16.52
CA GLN A 13 -44.74 -36.22 15.10
C GLN A 13 -44.37 -34.94 14.34
N ARG A 14 -44.71 -33.77 14.87
CA ARG A 14 -44.28 -32.48 14.26
C ARG A 14 -42.85 -32.12 14.63
N PHE A 15 -42.35 -32.54 15.78
CA PHE A 15 -40.98 -32.27 16.23
C PHE A 15 -39.94 -33.13 15.49
N THR A 16 -40.23 -34.38 15.17
CA THR A 16 -39.35 -35.27 14.43
C THR A 16 -39.22 -34.87 12.95
N LEU A 17 -40.29 -34.33 12.34
CA LEU A 17 -40.22 -33.85 10.96
C LEU A 17 -39.43 -32.52 10.82
N LEU A 18 -39.52 -31.64 11.86
CA LEU A 18 -38.77 -30.37 11.88
C LEU A 18 -37.26 -30.59 12.11
N CYS A 19 -36.90 -31.58 12.96
CA CYS A 19 -35.49 -31.95 13.16
C CYS A 19 -34.88 -32.63 11.92
N PHE A 20 -35.65 -33.35 11.11
CA PHE A 20 -35.17 -33.99 9.90
C PHE A 20 -34.95 -32.98 8.75
N ILE A 21 -35.74 -31.90 8.71
CA ILE A 21 -35.58 -30.81 7.73
C ILE A 21 -34.37 -29.90 8.10
N LEU A 22 -34.11 -29.73 9.41
CA LEU A 22 -32.90 -28.95 9.87
C LEU A 22 -31.58 -29.69 9.62
N LEU A 23 -31.57 -31.02 9.53
CA LEU A 23 -30.40 -31.84 9.21
C LEU A 23 -30.04 -31.85 7.72
N LEU A 24 -30.96 -31.45 6.82
CA LEU A 24 -30.74 -31.43 5.38
C LEU A 24 -30.11 -30.09 4.88
N PHE A 25 -30.08 -29.04 5.72
CA PHE A 25 -29.48 -27.76 5.36
C PHE A 25 -28.01 -27.57 5.84
N HIS A 26 -27.42 -28.55 6.53
CA HIS A 26 -26.03 -28.51 6.97
C HIS A 26 -25.06 -29.24 6.01
N SER A 27 -25.49 -29.62 4.81
CA SER A 27 -24.68 -30.43 3.89
C SER A 27 -24.02 -29.69 2.74
N CYS A 28 -24.00 -28.35 2.74
CA CYS A 28 -23.44 -27.61 1.57
C CYS A 28 -22.17 -26.84 1.84
N ASP A 29 -21.65 -26.79 3.09
CA ASP A 29 -20.47 -25.96 3.41
C ASP A 29 -19.23 -26.76 3.86
N GLN A 30 -19.36 -28.08 4.01
CA GLN A 30 -18.23 -28.93 4.43
C GLN A 30 -17.23 -29.28 3.30
N SER A 31 -17.61 -29.15 2.03
CA SER A 31 -16.73 -29.56 0.91
C SER A 31 -15.61 -28.58 0.61
N THR A 32 -15.79 -27.32 0.95
CA THR A 32 -14.80 -26.26 0.69
C THR A 32 -13.72 -26.14 1.77
N GLN A 33 -13.97 -26.65 2.97
CA GLN A 33 -13.01 -26.72 4.08
C GLN A 33 -12.20 -28.01 4.13
N SER A 34 -12.36 -28.91 3.17
CA SER A 34 -11.60 -30.17 3.12
C SER A 34 -10.10 -29.89 3.03
N PRO A 35 -9.27 -30.57 3.82
CA PRO A 35 -7.82 -30.45 3.73
C PRO A 35 -7.35 -30.99 2.37
N ILE A 36 -6.49 -30.24 1.68
CA ILE A 36 -5.79 -30.70 0.49
C ILE A 36 -4.37 -31.17 0.82
N ALA A 37 -3.78 -30.57 1.86
CA ALA A 37 -2.55 -31.00 2.47
C ALA A 37 -2.51 -30.65 3.96
N GLU A 38 -1.80 -31.46 4.73
CA GLU A 38 -1.50 -31.24 6.15
C GLU A 38 0.01 -31.31 6.33
N ILE A 39 0.58 -30.31 6.95
CA ILE A 39 2.01 -30.20 7.22
C ILE A 39 2.18 -29.93 8.72
N ASN A 40 2.70 -30.90 9.48
CA ASN A 40 2.73 -30.85 10.94
C ASN A 40 1.34 -30.55 11.52
N ASN A 41 1.11 -29.36 12.05
CA ASN A 41 -0.17 -28.90 12.60
C ASN A 41 -0.90 -27.90 11.69
N GLU A 42 -0.31 -27.58 10.52
CA GLU A 42 -0.88 -26.61 9.59
C GLU A 42 -1.67 -27.32 8.48
N VAL A 43 -2.82 -26.76 8.13
CA VAL A 43 -3.74 -27.31 7.14
C VAL A 43 -3.90 -26.36 5.98
N ILE A 44 -3.61 -26.84 4.77
CA ILE A 44 -3.99 -26.14 3.55
C ILE A 44 -5.37 -26.63 3.14
N THR A 45 -6.39 -25.76 3.25
CA THR A 45 -7.74 -26.10 2.84
C THR A 45 -7.92 -25.96 1.33
N LEU A 46 -8.85 -26.73 0.77
CA LEU A 46 -9.19 -26.65 -0.66
C LEU A 46 -9.61 -25.24 -1.09
N ASN A 47 -10.40 -24.56 -0.27
CA ASN A 47 -10.85 -23.19 -0.59
C ASN A 47 -9.69 -22.20 -0.66
N SER A 48 -8.81 -22.20 0.34
CA SER A 48 -7.60 -21.36 0.34
C SER A 48 -6.71 -21.66 -0.88
N TYR A 49 -6.54 -22.94 -1.18
CA TYR A 49 -5.75 -23.38 -2.32
C TYR A 49 -6.36 -22.92 -3.66
N ILE A 50 -7.68 -23.09 -3.88
CA ILE A 50 -8.36 -22.67 -5.11
C ILE A 50 -8.18 -21.17 -5.37
N ASN A 51 -8.30 -20.34 -4.34
CA ASN A 51 -8.12 -18.90 -4.49
C ASN A 51 -6.68 -18.57 -4.92
N LYS A 52 -5.68 -19.11 -4.21
CA LYS A 52 -4.27 -18.94 -4.59
C LYS A 52 -3.95 -19.52 -5.99
N TYR A 53 -4.63 -20.59 -6.38
CA TYR A 53 -4.42 -21.22 -7.68
C TYR A 53 -4.99 -20.39 -8.83
N LYS A 54 -6.13 -19.74 -8.63
CA LYS A 54 -6.68 -18.77 -9.60
C LYS A 54 -5.71 -17.61 -9.82
N ASP A 55 -5.21 -17.02 -8.73
CA ASP A 55 -4.24 -15.94 -8.79
C ASP A 55 -2.95 -16.36 -9.50
N PHE A 56 -2.45 -17.59 -9.19
CA PHE A 56 -1.28 -18.16 -9.85
C PHE A 56 -1.47 -18.31 -11.35
N LEU A 57 -2.61 -18.86 -11.80
CA LEU A 57 -2.92 -19.00 -13.22
C LEU A 57 -3.03 -17.65 -13.93
N GLN A 58 -3.68 -16.68 -13.27
CA GLN A 58 -3.84 -15.33 -13.82
C GLN A 58 -2.51 -14.60 -13.97
N GLN A 59 -1.64 -14.66 -12.94
CA GLN A 59 -0.34 -13.99 -12.94
C GLN A 59 0.67 -14.62 -13.91
N THR A 60 0.61 -15.94 -14.09
CA THR A 60 1.54 -16.67 -14.94
C THR A 60 1.03 -16.86 -16.36
N SER A 61 -0.24 -16.57 -16.65
CA SER A 61 -0.93 -16.89 -17.91
C SER A 61 -0.89 -18.37 -18.27
N LEU A 62 -0.72 -19.26 -17.28
CA LEU A 62 -0.74 -20.70 -17.44
C LEU A 62 -2.17 -21.24 -17.46
N GLN A 63 -2.35 -22.39 -18.10
CA GLN A 63 -3.65 -23.10 -18.09
C GLN A 63 -3.73 -24.11 -16.94
N ASP A 64 -4.96 -24.39 -16.48
CA ASP A 64 -5.18 -25.45 -15.48
C ASP A 64 -4.79 -26.81 -16.04
N ASN A 65 -3.90 -27.45 -15.32
CA ASN A 65 -3.51 -28.85 -15.51
C ASN A 65 -2.93 -29.42 -14.22
N LEU A 66 -2.85 -30.74 -14.15
CA LEU A 66 -2.40 -31.45 -12.97
C LEU A 66 -0.96 -31.07 -12.53
N ALA A 67 -0.07 -30.81 -13.48
CA ALA A 67 1.30 -30.40 -13.16
C ALA A 67 1.32 -29.02 -12.46
N ASN A 68 0.59 -28.05 -13.00
CA ASN A 68 0.49 -26.71 -12.42
C ASN A 68 -0.19 -26.74 -11.04
N ARG A 69 -1.19 -27.62 -10.86
CA ARG A 69 -1.81 -27.85 -9.54
C ARG A 69 -0.80 -28.32 -8.51
N TYR A 70 0.02 -29.30 -8.83
CA TYR A 70 1.08 -29.78 -7.93
C TYR A 70 2.20 -28.76 -7.75
N THR A 71 2.56 -28.00 -8.78
CA THR A 71 3.57 -26.94 -8.67
C THR A 71 3.19 -25.91 -7.60
N LEU A 72 1.98 -25.38 -7.65
CA LEU A 72 1.53 -24.46 -6.61
C LEU A 72 1.41 -25.15 -5.25
N LEU A 73 0.83 -26.35 -5.18
CA LEU A 73 0.68 -27.04 -3.90
C LEU A 73 2.02 -27.29 -3.20
N HIS A 74 3.04 -27.72 -3.94
CA HIS A 74 4.39 -27.90 -3.40
C HIS A 74 4.99 -26.56 -2.95
N SER A 75 4.79 -25.49 -3.70
CA SER A 75 5.22 -24.15 -3.27
C SER A 75 4.59 -23.71 -1.95
N LEU A 76 3.29 -23.99 -1.76
CA LEU A 76 2.59 -23.68 -0.51
C LEU A 76 3.07 -24.56 0.65
N ILE A 77 3.38 -25.83 0.40
CA ILE A 77 3.98 -26.72 1.40
C ILE A 77 5.36 -26.21 1.81
N ASP A 78 6.19 -25.82 0.83
CA ASP A 78 7.51 -25.27 1.07
C ASP A 78 7.43 -23.96 1.90
N GLU A 79 6.44 -23.09 1.62
CA GLU A 79 6.16 -21.88 2.40
C GLU A 79 5.91 -22.22 3.88
N VAL A 80 5.03 -23.19 4.17
CA VAL A 80 4.73 -23.63 5.54
C VAL A 80 5.98 -24.18 6.23
N LEU A 81 6.77 -25.00 5.56
CA LEU A 81 8.01 -25.58 6.11
C LEU A 81 9.04 -24.49 6.45
N ILE A 82 9.19 -23.50 5.58
CA ILE A 82 10.10 -22.35 5.80
C ILE A 82 9.63 -21.52 6.98
N ILE A 83 8.34 -21.22 7.08
CA ILE A 83 7.76 -20.44 8.19
C ILE A 83 8.00 -21.18 9.53
N ASP A 84 7.70 -22.48 9.59
CA ASP A 84 7.94 -23.30 10.79
C ASP A 84 9.44 -23.34 11.17
N TYR A 85 10.35 -23.47 10.18
CA TYR A 85 11.78 -23.37 10.40
C TYR A 85 12.18 -22.00 10.97
N MET A 86 11.65 -20.92 10.42
CA MET A 86 11.95 -19.57 10.87
C MET A 86 11.48 -19.32 12.29
N TYR A 87 10.27 -19.75 12.66
CA TYR A 87 9.80 -19.67 14.05
C TYR A 87 10.64 -20.47 15.04
N ARG A 88 11.08 -21.66 14.65
CA ARG A 88 11.95 -22.50 15.52
C ARG A 88 13.36 -21.96 15.65
N THR A 89 13.91 -21.42 14.57
CA THR A 89 15.31 -20.96 14.53
C THR A 89 15.47 -19.56 15.14
N TYR A 90 14.52 -18.68 14.85
CA TYR A 90 14.53 -17.30 15.29
C TYR A 90 13.37 -17.08 16.27
N SER A 91 13.52 -17.64 17.48
CA SER A 91 12.51 -17.57 18.53
C SER A 91 12.05 -16.13 18.77
N GLU A 92 10.88 -15.99 19.41
CA GLU A 92 10.19 -14.71 19.73
C GLU A 92 11.06 -13.66 20.43
N HIS A 93 12.27 -14.00 20.89
CA HIS A 93 13.21 -13.11 21.56
C HIS A 93 14.16 -12.38 20.58
N ASN A 94 14.11 -12.63 19.28
CA ASN A 94 14.96 -11.93 18.32
C ASN A 94 14.40 -10.53 18.03
N SER A 95 15.07 -9.51 18.57
CA SER A 95 14.66 -8.10 18.48
C SER A 95 14.48 -7.56 17.04
N ILE A 96 15.15 -8.18 16.06
CA ILE A 96 15.06 -7.78 14.63
C ILE A 96 13.71 -8.20 14.05
N TYR A 97 13.30 -9.47 14.26
CA TYR A 97 12.04 -10.00 13.75
C TYR A 97 10.84 -9.35 14.43
N ASN A 98 10.93 -9.12 15.75
CA ASN A 98 9.87 -8.43 16.48
C ASN A 98 9.68 -6.98 16.02
N ARG A 99 10.77 -6.25 15.77
CA ARG A 99 10.69 -4.90 15.20
C ARG A 99 10.07 -4.89 13.82
N GLN A 100 10.38 -5.88 12.98
CA GLN A 100 9.79 -5.96 11.65
C GLN A 100 8.30 -6.31 11.70
N LYS A 101 7.90 -7.24 12.58
CA LYS A 101 6.48 -7.53 12.82
C LYS A 101 5.72 -6.29 13.28
N GLN A 102 6.30 -5.51 14.20
CA GLN A 102 5.72 -4.25 14.65
C GLN A 102 5.62 -3.21 13.51
N ARG A 103 6.62 -3.11 12.63
CA ARG A 103 6.53 -2.22 11.46
C ARG A 103 5.41 -2.62 10.50
N ILE A 104 5.22 -3.91 10.26
CA ILE A 104 4.10 -4.42 9.45
C ILE A 104 2.78 -4.11 10.12
N TYR A 105 2.66 -4.37 11.43
CA TYR A 105 1.48 -4.05 12.23
C TYR A 105 1.13 -2.56 12.14
N ASP A 106 2.09 -1.68 12.43
CA ASP A 106 1.90 -0.24 12.37
C ASP A 106 1.46 0.23 10.97
N GLN A 107 2.05 -0.34 9.91
CA GLN A 107 1.68 0.03 8.54
C GLN A 107 0.26 -0.39 8.20
N LEU A 108 -0.14 -1.61 8.58
CA LEU A 108 -1.50 -2.08 8.40
C LEU A 108 -2.50 -1.23 9.18
N LEU A 109 -2.17 -0.91 10.44
CA LEU A 109 -3.04 -0.11 11.29
C LEU A 109 -3.22 1.31 10.75
N LEU A 110 -2.17 1.90 10.18
CA LEU A 110 -2.27 3.20 9.50
C LEU A 110 -3.12 3.13 8.23
N ASN A 111 -3.06 2.02 7.49
CA ASN A 111 -3.92 1.82 6.32
C ASN A 111 -5.40 1.73 6.75
N GLU A 112 -5.71 0.91 7.77
CA GLU A 112 -7.08 0.82 8.32
C GLU A 112 -7.57 2.18 8.84
N TYR A 113 -6.69 2.95 9.50
CA TYR A 113 -7.04 4.30 9.97
C TYR A 113 -7.30 5.25 8.79
N TYR A 114 -6.51 5.18 7.73
CA TYR A 114 -6.71 5.92 6.51
C TYR A 114 -8.07 5.60 5.87
N ASP A 115 -8.35 4.31 5.69
CA ASP A 115 -9.59 3.82 5.08
C ASP A 115 -10.82 4.20 5.92
N PHE A 116 -10.68 4.19 7.25
CA PHE A 116 -11.77 4.55 8.16
C PHE A 116 -12.01 6.07 8.26
N THR A 117 -10.93 6.87 8.29
CA THR A 117 -11.01 8.31 8.67
C THR A 117 -10.88 9.25 7.49
N ILE A 118 -10.02 8.95 6.52
CA ILE A 118 -9.65 9.87 5.43
C ILE A 118 -10.38 9.51 4.14
N GLU A 119 -10.41 8.24 3.77
CA GLU A 119 -11.03 7.79 2.51
C GLU A 119 -12.50 8.19 2.37
N PRO A 120 -13.37 8.10 3.39
CA PRO A 120 -14.77 8.51 3.28
C PRO A 120 -14.96 10.00 2.94
N GLN A 121 -13.96 10.84 3.23
CA GLN A 121 -13.97 12.27 2.91
C GLN A 121 -13.63 12.56 1.44
N MET A 122 -13.17 11.55 0.71
CA MET A 122 -12.77 11.67 -0.69
C MET A 122 -13.88 11.31 -1.68
N GLU A 123 -15.08 10.97 -1.20
CA GLU A 123 -16.21 10.71 -2.07
C GLU A 123 -16.48 11.92 -2.98
N ALA A 124 -16.63 11.66 -4.27
CA ALA A 124 -16.83 12.73 -5.23
C ALA A 124 -18.31 13.01 -5.43
N SER A 125 -18.67 14.28 -5.43
CA SER A 125 -20.01 14.75 -5.81
C SER A 125 -20.27 14.49 -7.31
N ASP A 126 -21.54 14.42 -7.69
CA ASP A 126 -21.92 14.27 -9.11
C ASP A 126 -21.35 15.40 -9.98
N GLN A 127 -21.22 16.62 -9.44
CA GLN A 127 -20.62 17.76 -10.15
C GLN A 127 -19.12 17.56 -10.39
N GLU A 128 -18.37 17.05 -9.41
CA GLU A 128 -16.96 16.73 -9.56
C GLU A 128 -16.77 15.61 -10.58
N LEU A 129 -17.60 14.55 -10.54
CA LEU A 129 -17.56 13.46 -11.52
C LEU A 129 -17.85 13.96 -12.94
N ARG A 130 -18.80 14.89 -13.13
CA ARG A 130 -19.05 15.52 -14.42
C ARG A 130 -17.87 16.34 -14.91
N THR A 131 -17.18 17.03 -14.01
CA THR A 131 -15.95 17.76 -14.36
C THR A 131 -14.86 16.79 -14.84
N LEU A 132 -14.66 15.68 -14.12
CA LEU A 132 -13.71 14.65 -14.53
C LEU A 132 -14.13 13.95 -15.84
N PHE A 133 -15.44 13.78 -16.07
CA PHE A 133 -15.95 13.27 -17.33
C PHE A 133 -15.58 14.19 -18.51
N VAL A 134 -15.67 15.52 -18.32
CA VAL A 134 -15.18 16.47 -19.33
C VAL A 134 -13.67 16.33 -19.55
N TRP A 135 -12.89 16.17 -18.46
CA TRP A 135 -11.44 15.97 -18.57
C TRP A 135 -11.09 14.67 -19.30
N SER A 136 -11.82 13.58 -19.04
CA SER A 136 -11.58 12.29 -19.71
C SER A 136 -11.78 12.34 -21.23
N LYS A 137 -12.56 13.31 -21.71
CA LYS A 137 -12.82 13.57 -23.15
C LYS A 137 -12.01 14.76 -23.68
N THR A 138 -11.00 15.19 -22.93
CA THR A 138 -10.13 16.32 -23.30
C THR A 138 -8.69 15.86 -23.38
N THR A 139 -8.02 16.22 -24.45
CA THR A 139 -6.58 16.02 -24.63
C THR A 139 -5.89 17.38 -24.57
N LEU A 140 -4.78 17.45 -23.86
CA LEU A 140 -4.01 18.67 -23.65
C LEU A 140 -2.64 18.55 -24.31
N HIS A 141 -2.22 19.55 -25.09
CA HIS A 141 -0.83 19.72 -25.46
C HIS A 141 -0.17 20.61 -24.42
N VAL A 142 0.81 20.08 -23.70
CA VAL A 142 1.41 20.77 -22.56
C VAL A 142 2.92 20.82 -22.64
N ARG A 143 3.50 21.89 -22.09
CA ARG A 143 4.92 21.97 -21.77
C ARG A 143 5.12 22.35 -20.31
N HIS A 144 6.25 22.01 -19.72
CA HIS A 144 6.51 22.34 -18.33
C HIS A 144 7.96 22.77 -18.08
N LEU A 145 8.16 23.44 -16.96
CA LEU A 145 9.47 23.68 -16.36
C LEU A 145 9.52 22.92 -15.04
N PHE A 146 10.66 22.37 -14.68
CA PHE A 146 10.76 21.47 -13.54
C PHE A 146 11.95 21.81 -12.63
N ALA A 147 11.75 21.68 -11.31
CA ALA A 147 12.83 21.67 -10.33
C ALA A 147 12.55 20.61 -9.24
N LYS A 148 13.62 20.09 -8.64
CA LYS A 148 13.49 19.09 -7.57
C LYS A 148 12.94 19.66 -6.27
N ASP A 149 13.21 20.93 -6.00
CA ASP A 149 12.85 21.63 -4.77
C ASP A 149 12.14 22.95 -5.07
N PHE A 150 11.53 23.51 -4.01
CA PHE A 150 10.75 24.73 -4.12
C PHE A 150 11.62 25.96 -4.45
N SER A 151 12.83 26.02 -3.92
CA SER A 151 13.76 27.13 -4.19
C SER A 151 14.13 27.19 -5.67
N GLY A 152 14.41 26.03 -6.27
CA GLY A 152 14.72 25.92 -7.69
C GLY A 152 13.57 26.35 -8.59
N ILE A 153 12.36 25.91 -8.31
CA ILE A 153 11.19 26.29 -9.13
C ILE A 153 10.81 27.76 -8.94
N ARG A 154 10.96 28.31 -7.73
CA ARG A 154 10.80 29.75 -7.48
C ARG A 154 11.79 30.57 -8.27
N HIS A 155 13.06 30.18 -8.31
CA HIS A 155 14.05 30.85 -9.13
C HIS A 155 13.69 30.84 -10.63
N ILE A 156 13.12 29.73 -11.13
CA ILE A 156 12.63 29.65 -12.52
C ILE A 156 11.43 30.58 -12.70
N GLN A 157 10.48 30.60 -11.77
CA GLN A 157 9.34 31.51 -11.81
C GLN A 157 9.77 32.97 -11.82
N ASP A 158 10.67 33.35 -10.93
CA ASP A 158 11.22 34.72 -10.86
C ASP A 158 11.89 35.14 -12.18
N ASN A 159 12.57 34.20 -12.85
CA ASN A 159 13.17 34.47 -14.17
C ASN A 159 12.09 34.72 -15.24
N LEU A 160 11.00 33.95 -15.26
CA LEU A 160 9.86 34.18 -16.17
C LEU A 160 9.22 35.56 -15.91
N GLU A 161 8.95 35.88 -14.64
CA GLU A 161 8.36 37.15 -14.22
C GLU A 161 9.23 38.35 -14.56
N ASN A 162 10.57 38.16 -14.55
CA ASN A 162 11.55 39.16 -14.96
C ASN A 162 11.79 39.22 -16.49
N GLY A 163 10.97 38.52 -17.28
CA GLY A 163 10.96 38.63 -18.74
C GLY A 163 11.94 37.72 -19.48
N LYS A 164 12.54 36.71 -18.83
CA LYS A 164 13.26 35.65 -19.56
C LYS A 164 12.27 34.85 -20.39
N THR A 165 12.73 34.36 -21.52
CA THR A 165 11.92 33.50 -22.39
C THR A 165 11.67 32.15 -21.72
N TRP A 166 10.59 31.48 -22.12
CA TRP A 166 10.28 30.12 -21.64
C TRP A 166 11.42 29.16 -22.02
N GLU A 167 11.97 29.28 -23.20
CA GLU A 167 13.06 28.47 -23.74
C GLU A 167 14.35 28.63 -22.91
N ASP A 168 14.68 29.85 -22.49
CA ASP A 168 15.83 30.11 -21.59
C ASP A 168 15.62 29.43 -20.23
N CYS A 169 14.39 29.50 -19.71
CA CYS A 169 14.02 28.85 -18.46
C CYS A 169 14.06 27.31 -18.60
N ALA A 170 13.61 26.75 -19.71
CA ALA A 170 13.69 25.31 -20.00
C ALA A 170 15.17 24.86 -20.11
N ALA A 171 16.02 25.64 -20.73
CA ALA A 171 17.45 25.37 -20.78
C ALA A 171 18.12 25.31 -19.40
N MET A 172 17.60 26.03 -18.41
CA MET A 172 18.04 26.00 -17.02
C MET A 172 17.40 24.85 -16.22
N SER A 173 16.15 24.50 -16.53
CA SER A 173 15.32 23.52 -15.81
C SER A 173 15.81 22.09 -16.05
N PHE A 174 16.13 21.73 -17.28
CA PHE A 174 16.37 20.35 -17.67
C PHE A 174 17.86 20.03 -17.89
N LYS A 175 18.24 18.79 -17.48
CA LYS A 175 19.53 18.18 -17.86
C LYS A 175 19.41 17.37 -19.15
N ASP A 176 18.21 16.82 -19.38
CA ASP A 176 17.87 16.06 -20.59
C ASP A 176 17.94 16.97 -21.83
N SER A 177 18.64 16.52 -22.87
CA SER A 177 18.89 17.31 -24.08
C SER A 177 17.61 17.55 -24.89
N LEU A 178 16.68 16.60 -24.91
CA LEU A 178 15.42 16.72 -25.65
C LEU A 178 14.50 17.75 -24.98
N LEU A 179 14.24 17.59 -23.69
CA LEU A 179 13.40 18.52 -22.91
C LEU A 179 14.02 19.93 -22.86
N LYS A 180 15.34 20.02 -22.87
CA LYS A 180 16.05 21.28 -22.94
C LYS A 180 15.85 21.97 -24.28
N SER A 181 15.90 21.23 -25.39
CA SER A 181 15.85 21.81 -26.75
C SER A 181 14.43 22.07 -27.23
N ASN A 182 13.44 21.28 -26.74
CA ASN A 182 12.00 21.43 -27.11
C ASN A 182 11.23 22.35 -26.15
N GLY A 183 11.91 23.00 -25.19
CA GLY A 183 11.26 23.89 -24.24
C GLY A 183 10.44 23.16 -23.16
N GLY A 184 10.78 21.89 -22.85
CA GLY A 184 10.03 21.08 -21.90
C GLY A 184 8.68 20.60 -22.40
N ASP A 185 8.52 20.52 -23.73
CA ASP A 185 7.30 20.01 -24.38
C ASP A 185 7.14 18.52 -24.11
N LEU A 186 5.99 18.15 -23.51
CA LEU A 186 5.59 16.78 -23.19
C LEU A 186 4.69 16.18 -24.25
N GLY A 187 4.28 16.99 -25.25
CA GLY A 187 3.31 16.58 -26.25
C GLY A 187 1.89 16.55 -25.71
N TRP A 188 1.07 15.67 -26.33
CA TRP A 188 -0.33 15.48 -25.99
C TRP A 188 -0.47 14.52 -24.82
N ILE A 189 -1.20 14.95 -23.77
CA ILE A 189 -1.50 14.14 -22.60
C ILE A 189 -3.01 13.99 -22.42
N ARG A 190 -3.42 12.90 -21.79
CA ARG A 190 -4.79 12.59 -21.38
C ARG A 190 -4.86 12.40 -19.86
N MET A 191 -6.06 12.35 -19.35
CA MET A 191 -6.34 12.03 -17.95
C MET A 191 -5.78 10.65 -17.59
N GLY A 192 -4.93 10.60 -16.57
CA GLY A 192 -4.22 9.40 -16.09
C GLY A 192 -2.78 9.24 -16.59
N ASP A 193 -2.31 10.09 -17.51
CA ASP A 193 -0.95 10.00 -18.06
C ASP A 193 0.13 10.58 -17.14
N MET A 194 -0.26 11.55 -16.27
CA MET A 194 0.66 12.34 -15.47
C MET A 194 0.37 12.22 -13.97
N ASP A 195 1.21 12.85 -13.16
CA ASP A 195 0.94 13.00 -11.72
C ASP A 195 -0.41 13.70 -11.48
N PRO A 196 -1.29 13.21 -10.57
CA PRO A 196 -2.61 13.79 -10.33
C PRO A 196 -2.59 15.29 -10.02
N ALA A 197 -1.59 15.79 -9.28
CA ALA A 197 -1.49 17.21 -8.99
C ALA A 197 -1.12 18.03 -10.25
N PHE A 198 -0.27 17.46 -11.12
CA PHE A 198 0.04 18.06 -12.41
C PHE A 198 -1.19 18.16 -13.29
N GLU A 199 -1.91 17.04 -13.46
CA GLU A 199 -3.12 16.99 -14.28
C GLU A 199 -4.21 17.91 -13.76
N SER A 200 -4.48 17.87 -12.45
CA SER A 200 -5.48 18.75 -11.82
C SER A 200 -5.21 20.23 -12.12
N ALA A 201 -3.96 20.64 -12.13
CA ALA A 201 -3.60 22.01 -12.51
C ALA A 201 -3.74 22.22 -14.03
N ALA A 202 -3.21 21.30 -14.85
CA ALA A 202 -3.19 21.46 -16.31
C ALA A 202 -4.62 21.52 -16.89
N PHE A 203 -5.55 20.67 -16.44
CA PHE A 203 -6.93 20.66 -16.94
C PHE A 203 -7.72 21.93 -16.55
N GLN A 204 -7.31 22.64 -15.50
CA GLN A 204 -7.93 23.90 -15.08
C GLN A 204 -7.41 25.13 -15.83
N LEU A 205 -6.21 25.06 -16.43
CA LEU A 205 -5.64 26.16 -17.20
C LEU A 205 -6.37 26.37 -18.51
N GLU A 206 -6.42 27.60 -19.00
CA GLU A 206 -6.84 27.93 -20.36
C GLU A 206 -5.69 27.79 -21.34
N ASP A 207 -5.98 27.83 -22.65
CA ASP A 207 -4.95 27.83 -23.69
C ASP A 207 -3.94 28.96 -23.49
N MET A 208 -2.65 28.62 -23.61
CA MET A 208 -1.50 29.51 -23.40
C MET A 208 -1.32 29.99 -21.95
N GLN A 209 -2.18 29.63 -21.01
CA GLN A 209 -2.03 29.99 -19.61
C GLN A 209 -0.89 29.22 -18.92
N ILE A 210 -0.18 29.91 -18.03
CA ILE A 210 0.92 29.36 -17.23
C ILE A 210 0.45 29.21 -15.78
N SER A 211 0.77 28.06 -15.16
CA SER A 211 0.44 27.81 -13.75
C SER A 211 1.43 28.53 -12.80
N SER A 212 1.02 28.65 -11.53
CA SER A 212 1.97 28.76 -10.42
C SER A 212 2.77 27.45 -10.27
N PRO A 213 3.83 27.40 -9.44
CA PRO A 213 4.54 26.17 -9.11
C PRO A 213 3.62 25.12 -8.47
N ILE A 214 3.54 23.95 -9.08
CA ILE A 214 2.72 22.80 -8.64
C ILE A 214 3.64 21.75 -8.04
N LYS A 215 3.36 21.33 -6.81
CA LYS A 215 4.09 20.24 -6.14
C LYS A 215 3.59 18.89 -6.63
N THR A 216 4.47 18.07 -7.17
CA THR A 216 4.24 16.70 -7.58
C THR A 216 5.07 15.74 -6.72
N GLN A 217 4.88 14.43 -6.88
CA GLN A 217 5.72 13.43 -6.21
C GLN A 217 7.21 13.48 -6.66
N TYR A 218 7.50 14.06 -7.82
CA TYR A 218 8.86 14.13 -8.39
C TYR A 218 9.61 15.43 -8.05
N GLY A 219 8.88 16.47 -7.67
CA GLY A 219 9.39 17.82 -7.43
C GLY A 219 8.34 18.88 -7.70
N TYR A 220 8.72 19.97 -8.33
CA TYR A 220 7.83 21.08 -8.65
C TYR A 220 7.83 21.34 -10.14
N SER A 221 6.65 21.62 -10.70
CA SER A 221 6.46 21.97 -12.11
C SER A 221 5.73 23.31 -12.25
N ILE A 222 6.13 24.10 -13.24
CA ILE A 222 5.33 25.20 -13.82
C ILE A 222 4.85 24.70 -15.16
N ILE A 223 3.54 24.71 -15.39
CA ILE A 223 2.88 24.09 -16.54
C ILE A 223 2.36 25.19 -17.46
N GLN A 224 2.48 24.98 -18.76
CA GLN A 224 1.74 25.75 -19.75
C GLN A 224 0.96 24.83 -20.64
N VAL A 225 -0.35 25.10 -20.80
CA VAL A 225 -1.19 24.43 -21.78
C VAL A 225 -1.05 25.19 -23.10
N LEU A 226 -0.61 24.50 -24.14
CA LEU A 226 -0.44 25.09 -25.48
C LEU A 226 -1.74 25.00 -26.27
N GLU A 227 -2.47 23.92 -26.14
CA GLU A 227 -3.71 23.65 -26.84
C GLU A 227 -4.58 22.65 -26.08
N LYS A 228 -5.92 22.84 -26.11
CA LYS A 228 -6.92 21.91 -25.60
C LYS A 228 -7.81 21.42 -26.73
N VAL A 229 -7.94 20.12 -26.87
CA VAL A 229 -8.86 19.49 -27.82
C VAL A 229 -9.88 18.66 -27.04
N LYS A 230 -11.16 18.96 -27.25
CA LYS A 230 -12.27 18.20 -26.66
C LYS A 230 -12.82 17.23 -27.70
N ASP A 231 -12.88 15.96 -27.35
CA ASP A 231 -13.44 14.93 -28.20
C ASP A 231 -14.98 14.93 -28.11
N GLY A 232 -15.64 15.06 -29.26
CA GLY A 232 -17.01 14.67 -29.50
C GLY A 232 -18.12 15.34 -28.67
N PHE A 233 -19.28 14.70 -28.72
CA PHE A 233 -20.44 15.07 -27.92
C PHE A 233 -20.43 14.31 -26.60
N LEU A 234 -20.57 15.02 -25.50
CA LEU A 234 -20.69 14.42 -24.17
C LEU A 234 -22.15 14.01 -23.95
N THR A 235 -22.41 12.74 -23.74
CA THR A 235 -23.77 12.22 -23.51
C THR A 235 -23.94 11.76 -22.05
N GLU A 236 -25.16 11.88 -21.55
CA GLU A 236 -25.50 11.39 -20.21
C GLU A 236 -25.31 9.86 -20.11
N GLN A 237 -25.56 9.13 -21.19
CA GLN A 237 -25.40 7.69 -21.21
C GLN A 237 -23.94 7.28 -21.04
N GLU A 238 -23.00 7.94 -21.71
CA GLU A 238 -21.57 7.70 -21.54
C GLU A 238 -21.09 8.07 -20.13
N PHE A 239 -21.56 9.19 -19.59
CA PHE A 239 -21.28 9.57 -18.21
C PHE A 239 -21.69 8.48 -17.21
N GLN A 240 -22.90 7.93 -17.36
CA GLN A 240 -23.37 6.87 -16.47
C GLN A 240 -22.57 5.56 -16.60
N LEU A 241 -22.12 5.22 -17.82
CA LEU A 241 -21.26 4.05 -18.05
C LEU A 241 -19.86 4.20 -17.45
N GLU A 242 -19.33 5.41 -17.42
CA GLU A 242 -17.98 5.68 -16.90
C GLU A 242 -17.97 6.08 -15.41
N LYS A 243 -19.12 6.19 -14.76
CA LYS A 243 -19.26 6.77 -13.42
C LYS A 243 -18.37 6.08 -12.37
N ASP A 244 -18.32 4.76 -12.37
CA ASP A 244 -17.51 3.99 -11.43
C ASP A 244 -15.99 4.23 -11.65
N TRP A 245 -15.56 4.28 -12.89
CA TRP A 245 -14.18 4.63 -13.22
C TRP A 245 -13.84 6.08 -12.83
N LEU A 246 -14.75 7.01 -13.07
CA LEU A 246 -14.60 8.41 -12.68
C LEU A 246 -14.49 8.55 -11.15
N GLN A 247 -15.20 7.71 -10.38
CA GLN A 247 -15.09 7.68 -8.93
C GLN A 247 -13.68 7.25 -8.47
N LEU A 248 -13.12 6.22 -9.13
CA LEU A 248 -11.73 5.79 -8.86
C LEU A 248 -10.72 6.91 -9.18
N MET A 249 -10.90 7.59 -10.31
CA MET A 249 -10.05 8.72 -10.70
C MET A 249 -10.19 9.89 -9.71
N ALA A 250 -11.41 10.22 -9.29
CA ALA A 250 -11.66 11.25 -8.28
C ALA A 250 -10.90 10.96 -6.98
N ALA A 251 -10.94 9.72 -6.50
CA ALA A 251 -10.21 9.30 -5.32
C ALA A 251 -8.68 9.50 -5.49
N GLN A 252 -8.13 9.20 -6.66
CA GLN A 252 -6.71 9.45 -6.96
C GLN A 252 -6.35 10.94 -6.87
N TYR A 253 -7.17 11.83 -7.46
CA TYR A 253 -6.93 13.28 -7.41
C TYR A 253 -7.07 13.84 -6.00
N LYS A 254 -8.00 13.33 -5.20
CA LYS A 254 -8.28 13.78 -3.83
C LYS A 254 -7.30 13.24 -2.80
N LYS A 255 -6.68 12.10 -3.04
CA LYS A 255 -5.86 11.37 -2.05
C LYS A 255 -4.76 12.22 -1.40
N MET A 256 -3.89 12.79 -2.21
CA MET A 256 -2.75 13.56 -1.68
C MET A 256 -3.18 14.89 -1.03
N PRO A 257 -4.12 15.69 -1.58
CA PRO A 257 -4.72 16.81 -0.87
C PRO A 257 -5.34 16.42 0.47
N ALA A 258 -6.19 15.40 0.52
CA ALA A 258 -6.86 14.95 1.74
C ALA A 258 -5.86 14.52 2.84
N ILE A 259 -4.83 13.74 2.47
CA ILE A 259 -3.76 13.35 3.41
C ILE A 259 -3.03 14.58 3.94
N ARG A 260 -2.71 15.55 3.09
CA ARG A 260 -2.01 16.77 3.50
C ARG A 260 -2.88 17.60 4.43
N ASP A 261 -4.12 17.88 4.05
CA ASP A 261 -5.03 18.71 4.83
C ASP A 261 -5.32 18.07 6.20
N PHE A 262 -5.48 16.74 6.22
CA PHE A 262 -5.59 15.97 7.46
C PHE A 262 -4.32 16.07 8.32
N THR A 263 -3.14 15.94 7.71
CA THR A 263 -1.86 16.05 8.41
C THR A 263 -1.67 17.45 8.99
N ASP A 264 -1.98 18.49 8.22
CA ASP A 264 -1.87 19.89 8.66
C ASP A 264 -2.83 20.18 9.80
N MET A 265 -4.07 19.68 9.75
CA MET A 265 -5.03 19.74 10.84
C MET A 265 -4.50 19.09 12.13
N MET A 266 -3.96 17.87 12.01
CA MET A 266 -3.38 17.14 13.14
C MET A 266 -2.19 17.88 13.76
N VAL A 267 -1.32 18.46 12.94
CA VAL A 267 -0.18 19.26 13.41
C VAL A 267 -0.65 20.49 14.18
N GLN A 268 -1.69 21.19 13.68
CA GLN A 268 -2.27 22.34 14.36
C GLN A 268 -2.90 21.94 15.70
N GLU A 269 -3.66 20.85 15.76
CA GLU A 269 -4.24 20.36 17.01
C GLU A 269 -3.21 19.95 18.06
N MET A 270 -2.05 19.48 17.63
CA MET A 270 -0.99 19.03 18.54
C MET A 270 -0.17 20.19 19.12
N GLU A 271 -0.21 21.38 18.53
CA GLU A 271 0.55 22.57 18.93
C GLU A 271 2.01 22.23 19.24
N ILE A 272 2.71 21.62 18.25
CA ILE A 272 4.07 21.12 18.43
C ILE A 272 5.05 22.28 18.57
N ASP A 273 5.71 22.38 19.72
CA ASP A 273 6.75 23.35 20.02
C ASP A 273 8.12 22.70 20.05
N PHE A 274 9.12 23.35 19.44
CA PHE A 274 10.50 22.85 19.36
C PHE A 274 11.44 23.72 20.20
N ASN A 275 12.28 23.06 20.97
CA ASN A 275 13.41 23.74 21.60
C ASN A 275 14.48 24.02 20.52
N GLU A 276 14.54 25.24 20.03
CA GLU A 276 15.40 25.63 18.90
C GLU A 276 16.89 25.32 19.15
N ASN A 277 17.39 25.56 20.35
CA ASN A 277 18.79 25.31 20.68
C ASN A 277 19.12 23.80 20.65
N ASP A 278 18.29 23.01 21.29
CA ASP A 278 18.46 21.55 21.34
C ASP A 278 18.21 20.93 19.96
N LEU A 279 17.31 21.50 19.15
CA LEU A 279 17.03 21.06 17.76
C LEU A 279 18.24 21.30 16.83
N ASN A 280 18.87 22.47 16.93
CA ASN A 280 20.08 22.80 16.17
C ASN A 280 21.24 21.86 16.51
N GLU A 281 21.45 21.58 17.80
CA GLU A 281 22.46 20.63 18.25
C GLU A 281 22.16 19.21 17.79
N PHE A 282 20.90 18.78 17.89
CA PHE A 282 20.43 17.47 17.42
C PHE A 282 20.64 17.30 15.92
N PHE A 283 20.23 18.29 15.11
CA PHE A 283 20.44 18.29 13.65
C PHE A 283 21.93 18.16 13.30
N SER A 284 22.79 19.01 13.90
CA SER A 284 24.22 18.95 13.65
C SER A 284 24.84 17.59 13.98
N THR A 285 24.31 16.93 15.01
CA THR A 285 24.77 15.61 15.44
C THR A 285 24.35 14.51 14.46
N ILE A 286 23.12 14.54 13.96
CA ILE A 286 22.60 13.57 12.97
C ILE A 286 23.39 13.67 11.66
N ILE A 287 23.60 14.90 11.15
CA ILE A 287 24.30 15.12 9.87
C ILE A 287 25.77 14.74 9.97
N ALA A 288 26.41 14.98 11.11
CA ALA A 288 27.82 14.62 11.32
C ALA A 288 28.05 13.11 11.49
N ASN A 289 26.99 12.30 11.53
CA ASN A 289 27.03 10.86 11.82
C ASN A 289 27.90 10.53 13.06
N LYS A 290 27.91 11.45 14.04
CA LYS A 290 28.69 11.32 15.27
C LYS A 290 27.82 10.66 16.33
N GLU A 291 28.29 9.58 16.90
CA GLU A 291 27.82 9.06 18.19
C GLU A 291 28.11 10.10 19.28
N SER A 292 27.35 11.15 19.35
CA SER A 292 27.45 12.17 20.38
C SER A 292 26.64 11.73 21.59
N LYS A 293 27.22 11.89 22.78
CA LYS A 293 26.48 11.69 24.05
C LYS A 293 25.22 12.55 24.14
N ASN A 294 25.11 13.61 23.37
CA ASN A 294 23.98 14.52 23.38
C ASN A 294 22.74 13.96 22.67
N ILE A 295 22.88 13.02 21.72
CA ILE A 295 21.73 12.31 21.13
C ILE A 295 20.95 11.55 22.22
N TYR A 296 21.62 11.13 23.27
CA TYR A 296 21.01 10.40 24.39
C TYR A 296 20.54 11.32 25.52
N SER A 297 20.44 12.62 25.26
CA SER A 297 19.91 13.58 26.24
C SER A 297 18.45 13.29 26.56
N ASN A 298 18.12 13.31 27.83
CA ASN A 298 16.75 13.22 28.34
C ASN A 298 16.03 14.59 28.35
N ARG A 299 16.65 15.65 27.78
CA ARG A 299 16.01 16.94 27.65
C ARG A 299 14.90 16.88 26.60
N PRO A 300 13.79 17.59 26.82
CA PRO A 300 12.75 17.72 25.82
C PRO A 300 13.30 18.42 24.57
N LEU A 301 13.19 17.76 23.41
CA LEU A 301 13.53 18.32 22.11
C LEU A 301 12.32 19.00 21.47
N LEU A 302 11.16 18.38 21.64
CA LEU A 302 9.86 18.92 21.22
C LEU A 302 8.80 18.57 22.26
N SER A 303 7.78 19.41 22.35
CA SER A 303 6.64 19.25 23.28
C SER A 303 5.32 19.43 22.56
N PHE A 304 4.25 18.91 23.17
CA PHE A 304 2.89 18.93 22.66
C PHE A 304 1.96 19.64 23.66
N ASN A 305 0.82 20.15 23.18
CA ASN A 305 -0.17 20.86 23.98
C ASN A 305 -0.74 20.07 25.16
N ASN A 306 -0.68 18.74 25.10
CA ASN A 306 -1.13 17.85 26.20
C ASN A 306 -0.08 17.63 27.30
N GLY A 307 1.06 18.32 27.23
CA GLY A 307 2.17 18.18 28.18
C GLY A 307 3.11 16.99 27.91
N HIS A 308 2.82 16.16 26.90
CA HIS A 308 3.76 15.18 26.39
C HIS A 308 4.95 15.86 25.72
N TYR A 309 6.08 15.18 25.70
CA TYR A 309 7.29 15.65 25.01
C TYR A 309 8.11 14.46 24.50
N TRP A 310 8.92 14.71 23.49
CA TRP A 310 9.97 13.77 23.08
C TRP A 310 11.35 14.32 23.47
N THR A 311 12.15 13.46 24.09
CA THR A 311 13.55 13.73 24.33
C THR A 311 14.37 13.54 23.05
N ALA A 312 15.58 14.08 23.01
CA ALA A 312 16.50 13.85 21.91
C ALA A 312 16.75 12.35 21.65
N LYS A 313 16.84 11.55 22.71
CA LYS A 313 16.96 10.09 22.60
C LYS A 313 15.75 9.45 21.93
N GLN A 314 14.54 9.75 22.42
CA GLN A 314 13.31 9.20 21.86
C GLN A 314 13.11 9.65 20.40
N THR A 315 13.46 10.89 20.10
CA THR A 315 13.39 11.42 18.74
C THR A 315 14.35 10.66 17.80
N TYR A 316 15.56 10.39 18.25
CA TYR A 316 16.51 9.60 17.48
C TYR A 316 16.00 8.17 17.20
N GLU A 317 15.47 7.51 18.24
CA GLU A 317 14.85 6.18 18.10
C GLU A 317 13.66 6.18 17.10
N LYS A 318 12.90 7.28 17.06
CA LYS A 318 11.79 7.43 16.09
C LYS A 318 12.26 7.64 14.65
N LEU A 319 13.46 8.20 14.45
CA LEU A 319 14.07 8.31 13.12
C LEU A 319 14.39 6.94 12.50
N ASP A 320 14.53 5.87 13.29
CA ASP A 320 14.69 4.49 12.80
C ASP A 320 13.47 3.99 12.00
N ASN A 321 12.31 4.65 12.14
CA ASN A 321 11.12 4.36 11.32
C ASN A 321 11.20 4.94 9.91
N LEU A 322 12.18 5.79 9.62
CA LEU A 322 12.38 6.37 8.30
C LEU A 322 13.08 5.38 7.38
N SER A 323 12.63 5.32 6.13
CA SER A 323 13.41 4.68 5.07
C SER A 323 14.72 5.48 4.81
N SER A 324 15.73 4.81 4.25
CA SER A 324 16.97 5.46 3.84
C SER A 324 16.74 6.64 2.90
N ARG A 325 15.69 6.58 2.05
CA ARG A 325 15.30 7.68 1.15
C ARG A 325 14.73 8.87 1.93
N GLN A 326 13.91 8.63 2.95
CA GLN A 326 13.35 9.69 3.79
C GLN A 326 14.43 10.34 4.65
N PHE A 327 15.32 9.54 5.26
CA PHE A 327 16.43 10.05 6.06
C PHE A 327 17.36 10.96 5.24
N LYS A 328 17.67 10.61 3.98
CA LYS A 328 18.46 11.44 3.07
C LYS A 328 17.82 12.79 2.70
N ARG A 329 16.54 13.01 3.00
CA ARG A 329 15.85 14.30 2.80
C ARG A 329 16.12 15.29 3.93
N ILE A 330 16.70 14.84 5.06
CA ILE A 330 17.08 15.72 6.17
C ILE A 330 18.35 16.49 5.74
N GLN A 331 18.18 17.61 5.05
CA GLN A 331 19.29 18.44 4.55
C GLN A 331 19.43 19.75 5.33
N ASP A 332 18.37 20.18 5.99
CA ASP A 332 18.28 21.39 6.80
C ASP A 332 17.33 21.18 7.98
N ILE A 333 17.23 22.18 8.84
CA ILE A 333 16.39 22.16 10.06
C ILE A 333 14.91 22.13 9.70
N ASP A 334 14.49 22.82 8.65
CA ASP A 334 13.11 22.86 8.20
C ASP A 334 12.66 21.48 7.72
N ASN A 335 13.52 20.77 6.98
CA ASN A 335 13.30 19.39 6.56
C ASN A 335 13.17 18.46 7.79
N LEU A 336 14.09 18.60 8.76
CA LEU A 336 14.03 17.83 10.01
C LEU A 336 12.73 18.11 10.75
N THR A 337 12.39 19.36 10.97
CA THR A 337 11.16 19.79 11.66
C THR A 337 9.91 19.20 10.99
N ASN A 338 9.82 19.27 9.66
CA ASN A 338 8.70 18.70 8.91
C ASN A 338 8.62 17.17 9.04
N ILE A 339 9.77 16.48 9.05
CA ILE A 339 9.83 15.04 9.26
C ILE A 339 9.38 14.69 10.68
N LEU A 340 9.83 15.43 11.70
CA LEU A 340 9.43 15.20 13.10
C LEU A 340 7.94 15.45 13.30
N LYS A 341 7.37 16.48 12.68
CA LYS A 341 5.90 16.69 12.66
C LYS A 341 5.18 15.50 12.05
N GLY A 342 5.66 15.00 10.90
CA GLY A 342 5.08 13.81 10.26
C GLY A 342 5.15 12.55 11.13
N LEU A 343 6.26 12.34 11.86
CA LEU A 343 6.39 11.23 12.80
C LEU A 343 5.45 11.38 14.00
N ALA A 344 5.24 12.62 14.50
CA ALA A 344 4.30 12.89 15.58
C ALA A 344 2.84 12.62 15.15
N VAL A 345 2.47 13.06 13.96
CA VAL A 345 1.15 12.74 13.38
C VAL A 345 0.97 11.24 13.23
N ARG A 346 1.99 10.53 12.69
CA ARG A 346 1.94 9.08 12.56
C ARG A 346 1.68 8.39 13.91
N GLU A 347 2.37 8.80 14.96
CA GLU A 347 2.17 8.24 16.31
C GLU A 347 0.77 8.52 16.84
N LYS A 348 0.26 9.75 16.67
CA LYS A 348 -1.12 10.10 17.05
C LYS A 348 -2.15 9.27 16.29
N MET A 349 -1.96 9.06 14.98
CA MET A 349 -2.84 8.22 14.17
C MET A 349 -2.86 6.76 14.68
N LEU A 350 -1.70 6.19 15.01
CA LEU A 350 -1.63 4.84 15.58
C LEU A 350 -2.37 4.73 16.90
N LEU A 351 -2.21 5.71 17.80
CA LEU A 351 -2.94 5.74 19.07
C LEU A 351 -4.45 5.83 18.86
N GLN A 352 -4.91 6.69 17.97
CA GLN A 352 -6.34 6.82 17.64
C GLN A 352 -6.89 5.55 16.98
N ALA A 353 -6.12 4.90 16.11
CA ALA A 353 -6.51 3.64 15.49
C ALA A 353 -6.68 2.51 16.52
N GLU A 354 -5.82 2.47 17.54
CA GLU A 354 -5.97 1.51 18.66
C GLU A 354 -7.19 1.84 19.52
N GLU A 355 -7.44 3.11 19.83
CA GLU A 355 -8.65 3.55 20.55
C GLU A 355 -9.93 3.16 19.82
N LEU A 356 -9.93 3.26 18.48
CA LEU A 356 -11.00 2.83 17.58
C LEU A 356 -11.07 1.30 17.40
N ARG A 357 -10.09 0.56 17.94
CA ARG A 357 -9.98 -0.91 17.84
C ARG A 357 -9.91 -1.43 16.40
N LEU A 358 -9.29 -0.70 15.49
CA LEU A 358 -9.19 -1.09 14.08
C LEU A 358 -8.34 -2.35 13.89
N SER A 359 -7.43 -2.66 14.81
CA SER A 359 -6.61 -3.88 14.80
C SER A 359 -7.35 -5.16 15.17
N THR A 360 -8.63 -5.09 15.59
CA THR A 360 -9.36 -6.26 16.14
C THR A 360 -10.13 -7.06 15.08
N SER A 361 -10.16 -6.61 13.83
CA SER A 361 -10.86 -7.33 12.76
C SER A 361 -10.14 -8.62 12.36
N THR A 362 -10.89 -9.63 11.94
CA THR A 362 -10.32 -10.87 11.41
C THR A 362 -9.45 -10.58 10.16
N SER A 363 -9.89 -9.68 9.28
CA SER A 363 -9.16 -9.29 8.08
C SER A 363 -7.81 -8.64 8.40
N PHE A 364 -7.75 -7.82 9.45
CA PHE A 364 -6.49 -7.23 9.93
C PHE A 364 -5.52 -8.31 10.40
N THR A 365 -5.98 -9.23 11.26
CA THR A 365 -5.16 -10.31 11.81
C THR A 365 -4.61 -11.21 10.70
N GLU A 366 -5.46 -11.63 9.77
CA GLU A 366 -5.07 -12.43 8.60
C GLU A 366 -4.07 -11.69 7.70
N SER A 367 -4.24 -10.38 7.52
CA SER A 367 -3.33 -9.55 6.73
C SER A 367 -1.97 -9.39 7.41
N LEU A 368 -1.95 -9.24 8.73
CA LEU A 368 -0.73 -9.18 9.52
C LEU A 368 0.06 -10.50 9.43
N GLU A 369 -0.61 -11.62 9.65
CA GLU A 369 0.02 -12.94 9.54
C GLU A 369 0.58 -13.17 8.13
N ARG A 370 -0.22 -12.93 7.10
CA ARG A 370 0.20 -13.09 5.71
C ARG A 370 1.43 -12.25 5.36
N GLN A 371 1.44 -10.96 5.73
CA GLN A 371 2.56 -10.07 5.42
C GLN A 371 3.80 -10.44 6.24
N TYR A 372 3.62 -10.85 7.49
CA TYR A 372 4.74 -11.29 8.31
C TYR A 372 5.32 -12.63 7.82
N HIS A 373 4.48 -13.58 7.43
CA HIS A 373 4.93 -14.83 6.82
C HIS A 373 5.70 -14.60 5.52
N ASN A 374 5.20 -13.73 4.63
CA ASN A 374 5.91 -13.34 3.42
C ASN A 374 7.30 -12.74 3.74
N TYR A 375 7.39 -11.90 4.77
CA TYR A 375 8.68 -11.38 5.23
C TYR A 375 9.61 -12.50 5.72
N LEU A 376 9.11 -13.44 6.52
CA LEU A 376 9.92 -14.56 7.03
C LEU A 376 10.46 -15.43 5.89
N VAL A 377 9.62 -15.78 4.92
CA VAL A 377 10.02 -16.56 3.75
C VAL A 377 11.08 -15.81 2.94
N HIS A 378 10.85 -14.53 2.65
CA HIS A 378 11.81 -13.71 1.92
C HIS A 378 13.16 -13.64 2.65
N GLN A 379 13.15 -13.36 3.95
CA GLN A 379 14.36 -13.26 4.76
C GLN A 379 15.12 -14.61 4.86
N CYS A 380 14.38 -15.72 4.93
CA CYS A 380 14.98 -17.05 4.92
C CYS A 380 15.72 -17.30 3.60
N LEU A 381 15.07 -16.99 2.47
CA LEU A 381 15.65 -17.19 1.14
C LEU A 381 16.83 -16.24 0.89
N GLU A 382 16.76 -14.99 1.33
CA GLU A 382 17.90 -14.07 1.27
C GLU A 382 19.08 -14.64 2.06
N ASN A 383 18.89 -15.03 3.31
CA ASN A 383 19.95 -15.61 4.14
C ASN A 383 20.52 -16.90 3.51
N LEU A 384 19.69 -17.72 2.86
CA LEU A 384 20.11 -18.96 2.21
C LEU A 384 21.05 -18.68 1.04
N PHE A 385 20.82 -17.61 0.29
CA PHE A 385 21.57 -17.28 -0.92
C PHE A 385 22.70 -16.26 -0.70
N ASP A 386 22.65 -15.43 0.35
CA ASP A 386 23.59 -14.33 0.58
C ASP A 386 24.97 -14.82 1.07
N HIS A 387 25.04 -16.02 1.66
CA HIS A 387 26.31 -16.61 2.12
C HIS A 387 27.26 -17.04 1.00
N ASN A 388 26.86 -16.90 -0.29
CA ASN A 388 27.69 -17.32 -1.40
C ASN A 388 27.61 -16.34 -2.58
N THR A 389 28.57 -15.45 -2.70
CA THR A 389 28.65 -14.45 -3.80
C THR A 389 28.64 -15.07 -5.22
N GLN A 390 28.98 -16.36 -5.35
CA GLN A 390 28.88 -17.11 -6.61
C GLN A 390 27.45 -17.53 -6.97
N THR A 391 26.56 -17.65 -5.99
CA THR A 391 25.16 -18.08 -6.20
C THR A 391 24.29 -17.03 -6.89
N TYR A 392 24.64 -15.75 -6.84
CA TYR A 392 23.81 -14.70 -7.43
C TYR A 392 23.65 -14.79 -8.95
N HIS A 393 24.61 -15.41 -9.63
CA HIS A 393 24.69 -15.46 -11.10
C HIS A 393 24.45 -16.86 -11.70
N ASP A 394 24.27 -17.89 -10.88
CA ASP A 394 24.07 -19.27 -11.33
C ASP A 394 22.70 -19.82 -10.90
N PRO A 395 21.70 -19.86 -11.81
CA PRO A 395 20.36 -20.38 -11.51
C PRO A 395 20.33 -21.84 -11.08
N ASP A 396 21.22 -22.69 -11.67
CA ASP A 396 21.26 -24.12 -11.38
C ASP A 396 21.79 -24.36 -9.95
N LEU A 397 22.80 -23.59 -9.56
CA LEU A 397 23.32 -23.62 -8.19
C LEU A 397 22.29 -23.17 -7.17
N LYS A 398 21.55 -22.09 -7.46
CA LYS A 398 20.42 -21.63 -6.61
C LYS A 398 19.38 -22.73 -6.43
N GLN A 399 18.99 -23.37 -7.52
CA GLN A 399 18.00 -24.45 -7.49
C GLN A 399 18.50 -25.64 -6.66
N SER A 400 19.78 -26.02 -6.80
CA SER A 400 20.38 -27.09 -6.02
C SER A 400 20.43 -26.80 -4.54
N ILE A 401 20.84 -25.59 -4.15
CA ILE A 401 20.87 -25.13 -2.74
C ILE A 401 19.47 -25.13 -2.15
N TYR A 402 18.51 -24.54 -2.85
CA TYR A 402 17.12 -24.51 -2.41
C TYR A 402 16.55 -25.91 -2.22
N LYS A 403 16.78 -26.80 -3.19
CA LYS A 403 16.34 -28.20 -3.12
C LYS A 403 16.91 -28.90 -1.89
N THR A 404 18.22 -28.78 -1.65
CA THR A 404 18.87 -29.40 -0.49
C THR A 404 18.30 -28.90 0.83
N PHE A 405 18.10 -27.58 0.94
CA PHE A 405 17.51 -26.96 2.11
C PHE A 405 16.07 -27.45 2.34
N ARG A 406 15.24 -27.41 1.31
CA ARG A 406 13.85 -27.84 1.34
C ARG A 406 13.72 -29.31 1.71
N ASP A 407 14.54 -30.20 1.10
CA ASP A 407 14.51 -31.64 1.39
C ASP A 407 14.89 -31.89 2.87
N GLY A 408 15.88 -31.16 3.41
CA GLY A 408 16.21 -31.22 4.84
C GLY A 408 15.07 -30.76 5.76
N LEU A 409 14.28 -29.76 5.38
CA LEU A 409 13.09 -29.37 6.14
C LEU A 409 12.00 -30.45 6.09
N ALA A 410 11.79 -31.04 4.92
CA ALA A 410 10.77 -32.07 4.71
C ALA A 410 11.08 -33.39 5.45
N GLU A 411 12.36 -33.76 5.63
CA GLU A 411 12.77 -34.95 6.39
C GLU A 411 12.32 -34.91 7.86
N HIS A 412 12.11 -33.72 8.42
CA HIS A 412 11.70 -33.52 9.81
C HIS A 412 10.24 -33.11 9.98
N ALA A 413 9.45 -33.13 8.92
CA ALA A 413 8.04 -32.73 8.90
C ALA A 413 7.12 -33.93 8.58
N SER A 414 5.93 -33.92 9.16
CA SER A 414 4.85 -34.81 8.75
C SER A 414 4.08 -34.11 7.63
N ILE A 415 4.14 -34.65 6.41
CA ILE A 415 3.45 -34.10 5.24
C ILE A 415 2.48 -35.12 4.70
N SER A 416 1.19 -34.76 4.63
CA SER A 416 0.13 -35.56 4.03
C SER A 416 -0.55 -34.74 2.93
N ILE A 417 -0.73 -35.34 1.74
CA ILE A 417 -1.39 -34.71 0.59
C ILE A 417 -2.56 -35.59 0.14
N ASP A 418 -3.77 -35.00 0.09
CA ASP A 418 -4.90 -35.70 -0.53
C ASP A 418 -4.86 -35.54 -2.05
N SER A 419 -4.16 -36.49 -2.68
CA SER A 419 -4.03 -36.53 -4.14
C SER A 419 -5.36 -36.69 -4.88
N SER A 420 -6.40 -37.20 -4.23
CA SER A 420 -7.72 -37.34 -4.84
C SER A 420 -8.41 -35.96 -4.95
N VAL A 421 -8.29 -35.14 -3.93
CA VAL A 421 -8.78 -33.75 -3.94
C VAL A 421 -8.03 -32.93 -4.99
N VAL A 422 -6.67 -33.00 -5.03
CA VAL A 422 -5.86 -32.28 -6.03
C VAL A 422 -6.28 -32.60 -7.46
N LYS A 423 -6.55 -33.88 -7.76
CA LYS A 423 -6.91 -34.33 -9.09
C LYS A 423 -8.31 -33.92 -9.52
N ASN A 424 -9.26 -33.93 -8.59
CA ASN A 424 -10.68 -33.92 -8.93
C ASN A 424 -11.41 -32.62 -8.61
N PHE A 425 -10.77 -31.61 -7.98
CA PHE A 425 -11.47 -30.35 -7.74
C PHE A 425 -11.79 -29.64 -9.06
N ILE A 426 -12.95 -28.98 -9.08
CA ILE A 426 -13.40 -28.18 -10.23
C ILE A 426 -13.06 -26.74 -9.93
N LEU A 427 -12.32 -26.10 -10.86
CA LEU A 427 -12.11 -24.66 -10.81
C LEU A 427 -13.46 -23.96 -11.07
N PRO A 428 -13.97 -23.14 -10.16
CA PRO A 428 -15.14 -22.32 -10.47
C PRO A 428 -14.78 -21.40 -11.62
N LEU A 429 -15.54 -21.47 -12.71
CA LEU A 429 -15.42 -20.53 -13.83
C LEU A 429 -15.63 -19.14 -13.25
N GLY A 430 -14.67 -18.21 -13.49
CA GLY A 430 -14.82 -16.81 -13.10
C GLY A 430 -16.07 -16.23 -13.76
N GLU A 431 -16.90 -15.55 -12.99
CA GLU A 431 -17.92 -14.68 -13.56
C GLU A 431 -17.18 -13.56 -14.30
N GLY A 432 -17.15 -13.63 -15.62
CA GLY A 432 -16.64 -12.55 -16.46
C GLY A 432 -15.56 -12.97 -17.45
N SER A 433 -15.98 -13.56 -18.57
CA SER A 433 -15.27 -13.47 -19.86
C SER A 433 -16.09 -12.60 -20.79
#